data_ec73e6e3a72983114995c25cf67a9099
#
_entry.id   ec73e6e3a72983114995c25cf67a9099
#
_cell.length_a   1.000
_cell.length_b   1.000
_cell.length_c   1.000
_cell.angle_alpha   90.00
_cell.angle_beta   90.00
_cell.angle_gamma   90.00
#
_symmetry.space_group_name_H-M   'P 1'
#
loop_
_entity.id
_entity.type
_entity.pdbx_description
1 polymer ?
#
loop_
_entity_poly.entity_id
_entity_poly.type
_entity_poly.pdbx_seq_one_letter_code
_entity_poly.pdbx_strand_id
1 'polypeptide(L)'
;GGDIIDCNLGSRSTSQLIPTNIGDVQIEDVKADFVMVVEKDTVLSNIRKSGFIQKYNAILMTGSGEPDRATRIMVKKLNESWNKPVVVFADADPWGLGIALRYKIGSESLSYDSDRLVTPNAQVLGMMFSDIYEYNIPEVARLTATDEDVNRANDMKKKPWLQDKKWQKELNLFLNKKEKCELDAFFKHGFKYLAETYLPQKLRQIGLI
;
A
#
# COMPACT_ATOMS: atom_id res chain seq x y z
N GLY A 1 -16.03 30.89 0.83
CA GLY A 1 -16.31 29.62 0.17
C GLY A 1 -14.98 28.97 -0.18
N GLY A 2 -14.79 27.72 0.20
CA GLY A 2 -13.61 26.98 -0.22
C GLY A 2 -13.76 26.45 -1.64
N ASP A 3 -12.65 26.17 -2.31
CA ASP A 3 -12.66 25.57 -3.62
C ASP A 3 -13.07 24.10 -3.52
N ILE A 4 -14.03 23.67 -4.34
CA ILE A 4 -14.42 22.26 -4.44
C ILE A 4 -13.52 21.60 -5.47
N ILE A 5 -12.86 20.52 -5.06
CA ILE A 5 -12.03 19.69 -5.93
C ILE A 5 -12.75 18.37 -6.17
N ASP A 6 -13.20 18.14 -7.40
CA ASP A 6 -13.72 16.85 -7.82
C ASP A 6 -12.59 15.90 -8.22
N CYS A 7 -12.28 14.93 -7.37
CA CYS A 7 -11.27 13.92 -7.64
C CYS A 7 -11.77 12.82 -8.62
N ASN A 8 -13.03 12.87 -9.02
CA ASN A 8 -13.67 11.88 -9.87
C ASN A 8 -13.69 12.28 -11.37
N LEU A 9 -12.89 13.25 -11.76
CA LEU A 9 -12.82 13.76 -13.13
C LEU A 9 -12.34 12.70 -14.12
N GLY A 10 -13.23 11.80 -14.53
CA GLY A 10 -13.17 10.91 -15.71
C GLY A 10 -11.80 10.41 -16.16
N SER A 11 -11.70 9.84 -17.35
CA SER A 11 -10.47 9.31 -17.97
C SER A 11 -9.34 10.34 -18.23
N ARG A 12 -9.58 11.60 -17.94
CA ARG A 12 -8.61 12.72 -18.06
C ARG A 12 -8.12 13.21 -16.71
N SER A 13 -8.49 12.59 -15.59
CA SER A 13 -8.08 13.09 -14.29
C SER A 13 -6.58 13.03 -14.11
N THR A 14 -5.99 14.18 -13.99
CA THR A 14 -4.64 14.35 -13.43
C THR A 14 -4.70 13.96 -11.96
N SER A 15 -3.63 13.35 -11.43
CA SER A 15 -3.52 13.11 -10.00
C SER A 15 -3.68 14.42 -9.25
N GLN A 16 -4.44 14.41 -8.17
CA GLN A 16 -4.59 15.57 -7.28
C GLN A 16 -3.58 15.46 -6.14
N LEU A 17 -2.88 16.56 -5.85
CA LEU A 17 -2.04 16.63 -4.68
C LEU A 17 -2.90 16.71 -3.41
N ILE A 18 -2.50 15.97 -2.39
CA ILE A 18 -3.13 16.07 -1.08
C ILE A 18 -2.67 17.41 -0.45
N PRO A 19 -3.59 18.28 -0.05
CA PRO A 19 -3.23 19.56 0.56
C PRO A 19 -2.47 19.35 1.88
N THR A 20 -1.45 20.17 2.12
CA THR A 20 -0.67 20.10 3.38
C THR A 20 -1.50 20.46 4.61
N ASN A 21 -2.51 21.34 4.44
CA ASN A 21 -3.49 21.72 5.48
C ASN A 21 -4.70 20.76 5.52
N ILE A 22 -4.45 19.48 5.40
CA ILE A 22 -5.48 18.44 5.30
C ILE A 22 -6.51 18.45 6.47
N GLY A 23 -6.15 19.08 7.58
CA GLY A 23 -7.06 19.29 8.70
C GLY A 23 -8.33 20.05 8.34
N ASP A 24 -8.21 21.03 7.46
CA ASP A 24 -9.28 21.92 7.02
C ASP A 24 -10.07 21.37 5.81
N VAL A 25 -9.58 20.27 5.20
CA VAL A 25 -10.24 19.66 4.06
C VAL A 25 -11.48 18.91 4.52
N GLN A 26 -12.63 19.28 3.95
CA GLN A 26 -13.89 18.55 4.09
C GLN A 26 -14.05 17.60 2.90
N ILE A 27 -14.44 16.38 3.16
CA ILE A 27 -14.77 15.39 2.14
C ILE A 27 -16.30 15.35 2.07
N GLU A 28 -16.87 15.75 0.93
CA GLU A 28 -18.32 15.88 0.79
C GLU A 28 -19.01 14.60 0.33
N ASP A 29 -18.35 13.83 -0.54
CA ASP A 29 -18.90 12.58 -1.09
C ASP A 29 -17.78 11.59 -1.43
N VAL A 30 -17.98 10.31 -1.09
CA VAL A 30 -17.07 9.21 -1.43
C VAL A 30 -17.85 8.04 -1.98
N LYS A 31 -17.85 7.91 -3.29
CA LYS A 31 -18.55 6.81 -4.00
C LYS A 31 -17.73 5.53 -4.11
N ALA A 32 -16.42 5.61 -3.89
CA ALA A 32 -15.54 4.45 -3.99
C ALA A 32 -15.86 3.39 -2.92
N ASP A 33 -15.57 2.13 -3.25
CA ASP A 33 -15.79 1.00 -2.35
C ASP A 33 -14.62 0.80 -1.38
N PHE A 34 -13.41 1.12 -1.80
CA PHE A 34 -12.21 1.02 -0.98
C PHE A 34 -11.11 2.00 -1.40
N VAL A 35 -10.12 2.14 -0.55
CA VAL A 35 -8.90 2.92 -0.79
C VAL A 35 -7.71 1.97 -0.95
N MET A 36 -6.96 2.10 -2.02
CA MET A 36 -5.70 1.41 -2.21
C MET A 36 -4.54 2.42 -2.21
N VAL A 37 -3.66 2.27 -1.25
CA VAL A 37 -2.42 3.04 -1.17
C VAL A 37 -1.32 2.25 -1.86
N VAL A 38 -0.66 2.87 -2.82
CA VAL A 38 0.43 2.27 -3.61
C VAL A 38 1.72 3.01 -3.30
N GLU A 39 2.79 2.29 -2.97
CA GLU A 39 4.05 2.91 -2.57
C GLU A 39 4.66 3.79 -3.66
N LYS A 40 4.63 3.33 -4.93
CA LYS A 40 5.31 3.97 -6.06
C LYS A 40 4.34 4.64 -7.03
N ASP A 41 4.64 5.88 -7.40
CA ASP A 41 3.88 6.66 -8.40
C ASP A 41 3.82 5.97 -9.78
N THR A 42 4.91 5.34 -10.19
CA THR A 42 4.99 4.62 -11.48
C THR A 42 4.01 3.46 -11.53
N VAL A 43 3.92 2.71 -10.45
CA VAL A 43 3.01 1.57 -10.29
C VAL A 43 1.56 2.06 -10.21
N LEU A 44 1.30 3.09 -9.40
CA LEU A 44 -0.02 3.73 -9.32
C LEU A 44 -0.50 4.20 -10.70
N SER A 45 0.38 4.88 -11.45
CA SER A 45 0.09 5.35 -12.82
C SER A 45 -0.29 4.20 -13.75
N ASN A 46 0.40 3.06 -13.64
CA ASN A 46 0.10 1.86 -14.42
C ASN A 46 -1.29 1.30 -14.07
N ILE A 47 -1.57 1.13 -12.78
CA ILE A 47 -2.88 0.66 -12.30
C ILE A 47 -3.99 1.60 -12.78
N ARG A 48 -3.81 2.91 -12.69
CA ARG A 48 -4.77 3.90 -13.16
C ARG A 48 -5.06 3.76 -14.66
N LYS A 49 -4.01 3.61 -15.49
CA LYS A 49 -4.15 3.48 -16.94
C LYS A 49 -4.81 2.18 -17.39
N SER A 50 -4.81 1.16 -16.54
CA SER A 50 -5.42 -0.14 -16.85
C SER A 50 -6.95 -0.16 -16.78
N GLY A 51 -7.59 0.91 -16.30
CA GLY A 51 -9.03 0.93 -16.04
C GLY A 51 -9.44 0.27 -14.71
N PHE A 52 -8.48 -0.03 -13.84
CA PHE A 52 -8.72 -0.68 -12.54
C PHE A 52 -9.67 0.13 -11.65
N ILE A 53 -9.51 1.47 -11.62
CA ILE A 53 -10.34 2.38 -10.81
C ILE A 53 -11.81 2.22 -11.17
N GLN A 54 -12.13 2.27 -12.47
CA GLN A 54 -13.51 2.18 -12.96
C GLN A 54 -14.10 0.79 -12.74
N LYS A 55 -13.28 -0.23 -12.91
CA LYS A 55 -13.72 -1.63 -12.77
C LYS A 55 -14.03 -2.01 -11.33
N TYR A 56 -13.25 -1.54 -10.38
CA TYR A 56 -13.33 -1.93 -8.97
C TYR A 56 -13.75 -0.79 -8.05
N ASN A 57 -14.14 0.34 -8.61
CA ASN A 57 -14.61 1.52 -7.88
C ASN A 57 -13.67 1.92 -6.72
N ALA A 58 -12.37 2.05 -7.01
CA ALA A 58 -11.32 2.27 -6.02
C ALA A 58 -10.81 3.70 -6.01
N ILE A 59 -10.42 4.19 -4.84
CA ILE A 59 -9.53 5.36 -4.71
C ILE A 59 -8.09 4.84 -4.72
N LEU A 60 -7.25 5.38 -5.60
CA LEU A 60 -5.81 5.14 -5.59
C LEU A 60 -5.10 6.33 -4.96
N MET A 61 -4.21 6.05 -4.00
CA MET A 61 -3.39 7.05 -3.33
C MET A 61 -1.93 6.61 -3.30
N THR A 62 -1.01 7.55 -3.18
CA THR A 62 0.41 7.28 -2.95
C THR A 62 0.99 8.30 -2.00
N GLY A 63 1.98 7.87 -1.22
CA GLY A 63 2.85 8.73 -0.43
C GLY A 63 4.21 8.95 -1.11
N SER A 64 4.37 8.44 -2.36
CA SER A 64 5.65 8.49 -3.10
C SER A 64 6.82 7.94 -2.28
N GLY A 65 6.63 6.76 -1.72
CA GLY A 65 7.52 6.11 -0.77
C GLY A 65 7.05 6.29 0.67
N GLU A 66 7.86 6.92 1.50
CA GLU A 66 7.52 7.17 2.90
C GLU A 66 6.36 8.17 3.02
N PRO A 67 5.20 7.75 3.60
CA PRO A 67 4.01 8.58 3.62
C PRO A 67 4.17 9.80 4.54
N ASP A 68 3.88 10.96 4.00
CA ASP A 68 3.82 12.19 4.78
C ASP A 68 2.59 12.22 5.71
N ARG A 69 2.56 13.24 6.58
CA ARG A 69 1.46 13.40 7.54
C ARG A 69 0.12 13.63 6.85
N ALA A 70 0.08 14.43 5.80
CA ALA A 70 -1.16 14.77 5.08
C ALA A 70 -1.77 13.54 4.42
N THR A 71 -0.96 12.73 3.77
CA THR A 71 -1.38 11.45 3.16
C THR A 71 -1.98 10.52 4.21
N ARG A 72 -1.33 10.35 5.36
CA ARG A 72 -1.82 9.48 6.43
C ARG A 72 -3.14 9.97 7.02
N ILE A 73 -3.30 11.27 7.23
CA ILE A 73 -4.57 11.88 7.70
C ILE A 73 -5.68 11.66 6.67
N MET A 74 -5.40 11.84 5.37
CA MET A 74 -6.40 11.62 4.31
C MET A 74 -6.87 10.17 4.30
N VAL A 75 -5.95 9.21 4.34
CA VAL A 75 -6.27 7.77 4.41
C VAL A 75 -7.15 7.47 5.62
N LYS A 76 -6.80 8.01 6.79
CA LYS A 76 -7.58 7.85 8.01
C LYS A 76 -8.99 8.46 7.88
N LYS A 77 -9.11 9.68 7.36
CA LYS A 77 -10.43 10.31 7.12
C LYS A 77 -11.32 9.44 6.23
N LEU A 78 -10.78 8.90 5.14
CA LEU A 78 -11.53 8.01 4.26
C LEU A 78 -11.94 6.71 4.96
N ASN A 79 -11.10 6.16 5.81
CA ASN A 79 -11.41 4.95 6.57
C ASN A 79 -12.47 5.22 7.66
N GLU A 80 -12.24 6.19 8.54
CA GLU A 80 -13.08 6.41 9.73
C GLU A 80 -14.38 7.16 9.41
N SER A 81 -14.28 8.27 8.66
CA SER A 81 -15.44 9.12 8.41
C SER A 81 -16.35 8.57 7.31
N TRP A 82 -15.80 7.82 6.37
CA TRP A 82 -16.52 7.28 5.21
C TRP A 82 -16.58 5.75 5.20
N ASN A 83 -16.08 5.10 6.25
CA ASN A 83 -16.09 3.65 6.41
C ASN A 83 -15.53 2.90 5.19
N LYS A 84 -14.45 3.44 4.59
CA LYS A 84 -13.83 2.82 3.42
C LYS A 84 -12.69 1.90 3.85
N PRO A 85 -12.73 0.61 3.49
CA PRO A 85 -11.60 -0.29 3.70
C PRO A 85 -10.34 0.26 3.06
N VAL A 86 -9.20 0.09 3.74
CA VAL A 86 -7.89 0.56 3.26
C VAL A 86 -6.98 -0.63 3.07
N VAL A 87 -6.37 -0.72 1.90
CA VAL A 87 -5.32 -1.69 1.59
C VAL A 87 -4.05 -0.97 1.16
N VAL A 88 -2.91 -1.51 1.55
CA VAL A 88 -1.60 -0.94 1.21
C VAL A 88 -0.82 -1.92 0.37
N PHE A 89 -0.29 -1.43 -0.73
CA PHE A 89 0.48 -2.19 -1.71
C PHE A 89 1.87 -1.59 -1.84
N ALA A 90 2.87 -2.32 -1.35
CA ALA A 90 4.25 -1.88 -1.22
C ALA A 90 5.22 -2.99 -1.67
N ASP A 91 6.49 -2.65 -1.85
CA ASP A 91 7.55 -3.57 -2.28
C ASP A 91 7.69 -4.76 -1.31
N ALA A 92 8.11 -5.91 -1.85
CA ALA A 92 8.41 -7.10 -1.04
C ALA A 92 9.83 -7.00 -0.47
N ASP A 93 10.01 -6.07 0.43
CA ASP A 93 11.21 -5.92 1.25
C ASP A 93 10.86 -5.40 2.65
N PRO A 94 11.80 -5.43 3.62
CA PRO A 94 11.51 -4.96 4.97
C PRO A 94 11.20 -3.45 5.07
N TRP A 95 11.60 -2.65 4.09
CA TRP A 95 11.28 -1.22 4.03
C TRP A 95 9.86 -1.00 3.56
N GLY A 96 9.44 -1.65 2.45
CA GLY A 96 8.08 -1.62 1.94
C GLY A 96 7.08 -2.16 2.95
N LEU A 97 7.39 -3.28 3.64
CA LEU A 97 6.58 -3.76 4.76
C LEU A 97 6.48 -2.72 5.88
N GLY A 98 7.58 -2.03 6.20
CA GLY A 98 7.61 -0.95 7.18
C GLY A 98 6.70 0.22 6.79
N ILE A 99 6.74 0.63 5.51
CA ILE A 99 5.86 1.66 4.96
C ILE A 99 4.39 1.26 5.10
N ALA A 100 4.05 0.03 4.70
CA ALA A 100 2.68 -0.47 4.80
C ALA A 100 2.18 -0.52 6.26
N LEU A 101 3.01 -0.98 7.18
CA LEU A 101 2.69 -1.03 8.60
C LEU A 101 2.56 0.37 9.22
N ARG A 102 3.24 1.38 8.69
CA ARG A 102 3.14 2.76 9.18
C ARG A 102 1.74 3.34 9.06
N TYR A 103 0.99 2.95 8.03
CA TYR A 103 -0.43 3.30 7.95
C TYR A 103 -1.25 2.63 9.04
N LYS A 104 -0.94 1.38 9.39
CA LYS A 104 -1.71 0.56 10.33
C LYS A 104 -1.42 0.89 11.80
N ILE A 105 -0.14 1.00 12.15
CA ILE A 105 0.31 1.09 13.55
C ILE A 105 1.06 2.37 13.89
N GLY A 106 1.36 3.21 12.90
CA GLY A 106 2.09 4.45 13.12
C GLY A 106 3.60 4.30 13.11
N SER A 107 4.27 5.30 13.67
CA SER A 107 5.73 5.36 13.81
C SER A 107 6.11 5.27 15.27
N GLU A 108 7.08 4.44 15.60
CA GLU A 108 7.62 4.33 16.98
C GLU A 108 8.20 5.66 17.49
N SER A 109 8.73 6.47 16.59
CA SER A 109 9.33 7.77 16.93
C SER A 109 8.35 8.91 17.13
N LEU A 110 7.07 8.73 16.72
CA LEU A 110 6.02 9.76 16.77
C LEU A 110 4.82 9.31 17.61
N SER A 111 5.07 8.73 18.77
CA SER A 111 4.01 8.23 19.66
C SER A 111 3.00 9.31 20.07
N TYR A 112 3.42 10.58 20.12
CA TYR A 112 2.58 11.71 20.50
C TYR A 112 1.48 12.06 19.47
N ASP A 113 1.68 11.76 18.18
CA ASP A 113 0.72 12.07 17.10
C ASP A 113 0.09 10.81 16.48
N SER A 114 0.38 9.63 17.07
CA SER A 114 0.01 8.33 16.51
C SER A 114 -1.50 8.18 16.34
N ASP A 115 -2.30 8.59 17.34
CA ASP A 115 -3.76 8.44 17.31
C ASP A 115 -4.43 9.18 16.13
N ARG A 116 -3.79 10.25 15.65
CA ARG A 116 -4.29 11.04 14.52
C ARG A 116 -3.85 10.50 13.16
N LEU A 117 -2.85 9.61 13.12
CA LEU A 117 -2.18 9.19 11.90
C LEU A 117 -2.34 7.71 11.58
N VAL A 118 -2.86 6.90 12.50
CA VAL A 118 -3.01 5.46 12.29
C VAL A 118 -4.39 5.10 11.75
N THR A 119 -4.40 4.09 10.91
CA THR A 119 -5.60 3.44 10.38
C THR A 119 -5.52 1.95 10.76
N PRO A 120 -5.96 1.57 11.98
CA PRO A 120 -5.73 0.22 12.52
C PRO A 120 -6.30 -0.90 11.66
N ASN A 121 -7.38 -0.61 10.90
CA ASN A 121 -8.04 -1.54 10.00
C ASN A 121 -7.36 -1.63 8.63
N ALA A 122 -6.32 -0.86 8.35
CA ALA A 122 -5.56 -0.98 7.11
C ALA A 122 -4.94 -2.37 6.99
N GLN A 123 -5.05 -2.96 5.80
CA GLN A 123 -4.52 -4.28 5.51
C GLN A 123 -3.34 -4.18 4.55
N VAL A 124 -2.27 -4.91 4.82
CA VAL A 124 -1.18 -5.08 3.85
C VAL A 124 -1.66 -6.05 2.78
N LEU A 125 -1.94 -5.53 1.59
CA LEU A 125 -2.41 -6.32 0.45
C LEU A 125 -1.27 -7.17 -0.13
N GLY A 126 -0.11 -6.60 -0.21
CA GLY A 126 1.11 -7.15 -0.78
C GLY A 126 2.12 -6.00 -1.05
N MET A 127 3.24 -6.24 -1.73
CA MET A 127 3.67 -7.55 -2.17
C MET A 127 4.20 -8.33 -0.95
N MET A 128 3.66 -9.53 -0.71
CA MET A 128 4.18 -10.40 0.35
C MET A 128 5.47 -11.08 -0.12
N PHE A 129 6.33 -11.49 0.79
CA PHE A 129 7.56 -12.23 0.40
C PHE A 129 7.21 -13.56 -0.29
N SER A 130 6.13 -14.21 0.12
CA SER A 130 5.62 -15.42 -0.53
C SER A 130 5.13 -15.17 -1.95
N ASP A 131 4.63 -13.97 -2.26
CA ASP A 131 4.11 -13.64 -3.59
C ASP A 131 5.19 -13.73 -4.67
N ILE A 132 6.47 -13.51 -4.32
CA ILE A 132 7.61 -13.64 -5.24
C ILE A 132 7.60 -15.03 -5.90
N TYR A 133 7.26 -16.06 -5.14
CA TYR A 133 7.25 -17.45 -5.58
C TYR A 133 5.88 -17.90 -6.08
N GLU A 134 4.81 -17.54 -5.37
CA GLU A 134 3.45 -17.91 -5.71
C GLU A 134 3.01 -17.35 -7.07
N TYR A 135 3.47 -16.14 -7.41
CA TYR A 135 3.19 -15.49 -8.69
C TYR A 135 4.32 -15.62 -9.70
N ASN A 136 5.29 -16.52 -9.44
CA ASN A 136 6.38 -16.83 -10.37
C ASN A 136 7.13 -15.59 -10.87
N ILE A 137 7.45 -14.65 -9.99
CA ILE A 137 8.27 -13.48 -10.37
C ILE A 137 9.62 -13.99 -10.90
N PRO A 138 10.01 -13.60 -12.14
CA PRO A 138 11.25 -14.10 -12.74
C PRO A 138 12.48 -13.79 -11.88
N GLU A 139 13.43 -14.72 -11.82
CA GLU A 139 14.67 -14.55 -11.02
C GLU A 139 15.42 -13.27 -11.38
N VAL A 140 15.43 -12.89 -12.65
CA VAL A 140 16.05 -11.65 -13.14
C VAL A 140 15.42 -10.37 -12.54
N ALA A 141 14.23 -10.47 -11.98
CA ALA A 141 13.53 -9.35 -11.31
C ALA A 141 13.61 -9.43 -9.77
N ARG A 142 14.25 -10.46 -9.23
CA ARG A 142 14.49 -10.61 -7.81
C ARG A 142 15.83 -10.00 -7.46
N LEU A 143 15.87 -9.25 -6.37
CA LEU A 143 17.06 -8.58 -5.87
C LEU A 143 17.58 -9.33 -4.64
N THR A 144 18.89 -9.40 -4.49
CA THR A 144 19.51 -9.94 -3.27
C THR A 144 19.31 -8.95 -2.12
N ALA A 145 18.88 -9.45 -0.96
CA ALA A 145 18.76 -8.65 0.25
C ALA A 145 20.14 -8.20 0.73
N THR A 146 20.23 -6.96 1.17
CA THR A 146 21.43 -6.41 1.81
C THR A 146 21.49 -6.83 3.29
N ASP A 147 22.65 -6.66 3.92
CA ASP A 147 22.79 -6.88 5.38
C ASP A 147 21.84 -5.97 6.18
N GLU A 148 21.59 -4.75 5.69
CA GLU A 148 20.65 -3.81 6.29
C GLU A 148 19.21 -4.31 6.23
N ASP A 149 18.80 -4.88 5.09
CA ASP A 149 17.48 -5.52 4.94
C ASP A 149 17.34 -6.70 5.92
N VAL A 150 18.37 -7.53 6.04
CA VAL A 150 18.39 -8.68 6.96
C VAL A 150 18.28 -8.23 8.42
N ASN A 151 19.06 -7.22 8.81
CA ASN A 151 19.01 -6.67 10.17
C ASN A 151 17.62 -6.10 10.48
N ARG A 152 17.04 -5.32 9.56
CA ARG A 152 15.70 -4.77 9.70
C ARG A 152 14.64 -5.88 9.83
N ALA A 153 14.69 -6.92 9.01
CA ALA A 153 13.76 -8.05 9.11
C ALA A 153 13.86 -8.77 10.47
N ASN A 154 15.08 -8.96 10.97
CA ASN A 154 15.31 -9.55 12.30
C ASN A 154 14.72 -8.68 13.42
N ASP A 155 14.85 -7.35 13.32
CA ASP A 155 14.24 -6.44 14.30
C ASP A 155 12.70 -6.42 14.20
N MET A 156 12.16 -6.46 12.98
CA MET A 156 10.72 -6.59 12.76
C MET A 156 10.15 -7.86 13.38
N LYS A 157 10.85 -8.99 13.32
CA LYS A 157 10.42 -10.25 13.94
C LYS A 157 10.22 -10.17 15.45
N LYS A 158 10.90 -9.25 16.13
CA LYS A 158 10.79 -9.06 17.58
C LYS A 158 9.61 -8.17 17.97
N LYS A 159 8.99 -7.48 17.00
CA LYS A 159 7.91 -6.52 17.29
C LYS A 159 6.62 -7.21 17.73
N PRO A 160 5.95 -6.73 18.78
CA PRO A 160 4.73 -7.36 19.33
C PRO A 160 3.62 -7.54 18.29
N TRP A 161 3.46 -6.57 17.39
CA TRP A 161 2.41 -6.57 16.36
C TRP A 161 2.70 -7.44 15.13
N LEU A 162 3.87 -8.09 15.08
CA LEU A 162 4.27 -9.03 14.03
C LEU A 162 4.43 -10.45 14.56
N GLN A 163 3.88 -10.77 15.75
CA GLN A 163 4.00 -12.10 16.37
C GLN A 163 2.99 -13.11 15.83
N ASP A 164 2.02 -12.71 15.02
CA ASP A 164 1.11 -13.67 14.42
C ASP A 164 1.84 -14.63 13.43
N LYS A 165 1.23 -15.80 13.21
CA LYS A 165 1.82 -16.86 12.38
C LYS A 165 2.08 -16.42 10.94
N LYS A 166 1.24 -15.53 10.40
CA LYS A 166 1.37 -15.04 9.03
C LYS A 166 2.65 -14.23 8.87
N TRP A 167 2.84 -13.21 9.73
CA TRP A 167 4.01 -12.35 9.65
C TRP A 167 5.32 -13.08 9.98
N GLN A 168 5.29 -13.97 10.97
CA GLN A 168 6.47 -14.78 11.28
C GLN A 168 6.86 -15.69 10.10
N LYS A 169 5.87 -16.29 9.39
CA LYS A 169 6.13 -17.09 8.19
C LYS A 169 6.75 -16.26 7.08
N GLU A 170 6.18 -15.08 6.80
CA GLU A 170 6.68 -14.17 5.76
C GLU A 170 8.13 -13.71 6.05
N LEU A 171 8.40 -13.23 7.27
CA LEU A 171 9.73 -12.76 7.65
C LEU A 171 10.75 -13.90 7.67
N ASN A 172 10.36 -15.12 8.10
CA ASN A 172 11.23 -16.28 8.02
C ASN A 172 11.56 -16.66 6.58
N LEU A 173 10.56 -16.61 5.68
CA LEU A 173 10.79 -16.86 4.25
C LEU A 173 11.79 -15.87 3.68
N PHE A 174 11.63 -14.57 3.95
CA PHE A 174 12.58 -13.54 3.53
C PHE A 174 14.00 -13.80 4.05
N LEU A 175 14.15 -14.07 5.35
CA LEU A 175 15.45 -14.31 5.98
C LEU A 175 16.15 -15.57 5.43
N ASN A 176 15.38 -16.59 5.08
CA ASN A 176 15.90 -17.83 4.51
C ASN A 176 16.33 -17.67 3.04
N LYS A 177 15.52 -16.98 2.26
CA LYS A 177 15.74 -16.79 0.82
C LYS A 177 16.69 -15.64 0.52
N LYS A 178 16.67 -14.58 1.35
CA LYS A 178 17.41 -13.34 1.15
C LYS A 178 17.15 -12.71 -0.22
N GLU A 179 15.93 -12.86 -0.69
CA GLU A 179 15.44 -12.25 -1.93
C GLU A 179 14.39 -11.20 -1.61
N LYS A 180 14.45 -10.08 -2.31
CA LYS A 180 13.48 -9.00 -2.27
C LYS A 180 13.00 -8.65 -3.67
N CYS A 181 11.89 -7.95 -3.76
CA CYS A 181 11.31 -7.63 -5.05
C CYS A 181 10.60 -6.28 -5.02
N GLU A 182 10.84 -5.48 -6.03
CA GLU A 182 10.09 -4.25 -6.25
C GLU A 182 8.76 -4.52 -6.97
N LEU A 183 7.77 -3.67 -6.75
CA LEU A 183 6.46 -3.76 -7.42
C LEU A 183 6.57 -3.73 -8.95
N ASP A 184 7.59 -3.05 -9.47
CA ASP A 184 7.86 -2.97 -10.91
C ASP A 184 8.16 -4.35 -11.54
N ALA A 185 8.55 -5.33 -10.74
CA ALA A 185 8.80 -6.71 -11.21
C ALA A 185 7.58 -7.35 -11.89
N PHE A 186 6.37 -6.96 -11.49
CA PHE A 186 5.15 -7.44 -12.14
C PHE A 186 5.07 -7.05 -13.63
N PHE A 187 5.74 -5.99 -14.05
CA PHE A 187 5.76 -5.58 -15.45
C PHE A 187 6.50 -6.58 -16.36
N LYS A 188 7.30 -7.49 -15.78
CA LYS A 188 7.90 -8.61 -16.50
C LYS A 188 6.88 -9.63 -17.00
N HIS A 189 5.71 -9.70 -16.36
CA HIS A 189 4.56 -10.49 -16.82
C HIS A 189 3.67 -9.73 -17.83
N GLY A 190 4.03 -8.48 -18.15
CA GLY A 190 3.25 -7.59 -18.99
C GLY A 190 2.47 -6.53 -18.19
N PHE A 191 2.21 -5.40 -18.81
CA PHE A 191 1.62 -4.22 -18.14
C PHE A 191 0.22 -4.47 -17.53
N LYS A 192 -0.51 -5.43 -18.06
CA LYS A 192 -1.87 -5.73 -17.60
C LYS A 192 -1.91 -6.73 -16.44
N TYR A 193 -0.85 -7.52 -16.27
CA TYR A 193 -0.84 -8.62 -15.29
C TYR A 193 -1.15 -8.14 -13.88
N LEU A 194 -0.53 -7.04 -13.46
CA LEU A 194 -0.74 -6.47 -12.15
C LEU A 194 -2.22 -6.15 -11.88
N ALA A 195 -2.86 -5.41 -12.80
CA ALA A 195 -4.23 -4.92 -12.61
C ALA A 195 -5.31 -5.95 -12.96
N GLU A 196 -5.04 -6.89 -13.85
CA GLU A 196 -6.03 -7.86 -14.32
C GLU A 196 -5.90 -9.23 -13.63
N THR A 197 -4.74 -9.54 -13.04
CA THR A 197 -4.48 -10.86 -12.43
C THR A 197 -4.13 -10.74 -10.95
N TYR A 198 -2.99 -10.14 -10.61
CA TYR A 198 -2.47 -10.13 -9.24
C TYR A 198 -3.39 -9.38 -8.27
N LEU A 199 -3.65 -8.11 -8.50
CA LEU A 199 -4.46 -7.29 -7.58
C LEU A 199 -5.87 -7.86 -7.39
N PRO A 200 -6.61 -8.27 -8.43
CA PRO A 200 -7.91 -8.88 -8.21
C PRO A 200 -7.87 -10.18 -7.40
N GLN A 201 -6.85 -11.02 -7.58
CA GLN A 201 -6.70 -12.22 -6.77
C GLN A 201 -6.44 -11.89 -5.30
N LYS A 202 -5.54 -10.95 -5.03
CA LYS A 202 -5.25 -10.50 -3.65
C LYS A 202 -6.47 -9.87 -2.98
N LEU A 203 -7.23 -9.03 -3.69
CA LEU A 203 -8.44 -8.41 -3.17
C LEU A 203 -9.54 -9.44 -2.86
N ARG A 204 -9.70 -10.49 -3.69
CA ARG A 204 -10.62 -11.60 -3.39
C ARG A 204 -10.18 -12.41 -2.17
N GLN A 205 -8.87 -12.65 -2.01
CA GLN A 205 -8.34 -13.39 -0.85
C GLN A 205 -8.69 -12.74 0.49
N ILE A 206 -8.83 -11.41 0.51
CA ILE A 206 -9.22 -10.65 1.70
C ILE A 206 -10.72 -10.30 1.73
N GLY A 207 -11.50 -10.77 0.76
CA GLY A 207 -12.95 -10.56 0.70
C GLY A 207 -13.37 -9.12 0.38
N LEU A 208 -12.53 -8.38 -0.36
CA LEU A 208 -12.82 -6.98 -0.67
C LEU A 208 -13.56 -6.79 -2.02
N ILE A 209 -13.42 -7.76 -2.94
CA ILE A 209 -14.15 -7.82 -4.23
C ILE A 209 -14.65 -9.22 -4.51
#